data_59e4d464db6a0d032c0d507b7cdad7bc
#
_entry.id   59e4d464db6a0d032c0d507b7cdad7bc
#
_cell.length_a   1.000
_cell.length_b   1.000
_cell.length_c   1.000
_cell.angle_alpha   90.00
_cell.angle_beta   90.00
_cell.angle_gamma   90.00
#
_symmetry.space_group_name_H-M   'P 1'
#
loop_
_entity.id
_entity.type
_entity.pdbx_description
1 polymer ?
#
loop_
_entity_poly.entity_id
_entity_poly.type
_entity_poly.pdbx_seq_one_letter_code
_entity_poly.pdbx_strand_id
1 'polypeptide(L)'
;EQLSQMLVESSFFGTCTNHHYLQDALGCMDFVEELMTTKTLSNMEYSPREIEVLSPGIDTSLQSFPGRQGYWGVGVPPSGPMDDLSFRFGNQLLGNPLEAAGLEIIVSGPSLKFRSSTRAVVTGAQVKILLDDQSVEQHVPFAIRSGQTLSIGKTTNGLRCYLLVEGGIEATQYLGSSSTFSLAGFGGLSGK
;
A
#
# COMPACT_ATOMS: atom_id res chain seq x y z
N GLU A 1 -24.08 2.34 10.19
CA GLU A 1 -23.29 3.52 9.76
C GLU A 1 -22.26 3.94 10.81
N GLN A 2 -22.64 4.20 12.06
CA GLN A 2 -21.72 4.67 13.12
C GLN A 2 -20.59 3.68 13.42
N LEU A 3 -20.89 2.38 13.53
CA LEU A 3 -19.89 1.33 13.78
C LEU A 3 -18.92 1.16 12.61
N SER A 4 -19.41 1.24 11.38
CA SER A 4 -18.60 1.20 10.16
C SER A 4 -17.64 2.38 10.10
N GLN A 5 -18.09 3.58 10.45
CA GLN A 5 -17.26 4.77 10.50
C GLN A 5 -16.20 4.70 11.61
N MET A 6 -16.56 4.19 12.79
CA MET A 6 -15.60 3.97 13.88
C MET A 6 -14.51 2.97 13.50
N LEU A 7 -14.84 1.91 12.74
CA LEU A 7 -13.84 0.95 12.26
C LEU A 7 -12.91 1.57 11.20
N VAL A 8 -13.41 2.45 10.34
CA VAL A 8 -12.56 3.19 9.37
C VAL A 8 -11.58 4.12 10.08
N GLU A 9 -12.02 4.73 11.18
CA GLU A 9 -11.23 5.69 11.97
C GLU A 9 -10.31 5.03 13.00
N SER A 10 -10.55 3.73 13.33
CA SER A 10 -9.75 3.02 14.32
C SER A 10 -8.44 2.49 13.72
N SER A 11 -7.37 2.60 14.49
CA SER A 11 -6.06 2.04 14.13
C SER A 11 -5.63 1.02 15.18
N PHE A 12 -5.27 -0.17 14.71
CA PHE A 12 -4.72 -1.23 15.54
C PHE A 12 -3.24 -1.41 15.23
N PHE A 13 -2.36 -1.25 16.21
CA PHE A 13 -0.93 -1.36 16.05
C PHE A 13 -0.42 -2.73 16.52
N GLY A 14 0.49 -3.33 15.74
CA GLY A 14 1.30 -4.47 16.18
C GLY A 14 0.63 -5.86 16.09
N THR A 15 -0.57 -5.98 15.52
CA THR A 15 -1.25 -7.28 15.31
C THR A 15 -1.90 -7.36 13.94
N CYS A 16 -1.86 -8.55 13.32
CA CYS A 16 -2.73 -8.85 12.18
C CYS A 16 -4.18 -8.86 12.67
N THR A 17 -5.03 -8.02 12.11
CA THR A 17 -6.44 -7.93 12.47
C THR A 17 -7.32 -8.31 11.27
N ASN A 18 -8.54 -8.76 11.57
CA ASN A 18 -9.60 -8.94 10.58
C ASN A 18 -10.40 -7.65 10.32
N HIS A 19 -9.80 -6.50 10.63
CA HIS A 19 -10.44 -5.17 10.57
C HIS A 19 -11.13 -4.90 9.23
N HIS A 20 -10.45 -5.18 8.14
CA HIS A 20 -11.00 -4.98 6.80
C HIS A 20 -12.16 -5.94 6.48
N TYR A 21 -12.03 -7.19 6.91
CA TYR A 21 -13.11 -8.17 6.77
C TYR A 21 -14.36 -7.73 7.55
N LEU A 22 -14.16 -7.16 8.73
CA LEU A 22 -15.26 -6.59 9.53
C LEU A 22 -15.90 -5.37 8.85
N GLN A 23 -15.11 -4.51 8.22
CA GLN A 23 -15.64 -3.39 7.43
C GLN A 23 -16.51 -3.87 6.27
N ASP A 24 -16.03 -4.86 5.51
CA ASP A 24 -16.77 -5.44 4.39
C ASP A 24 -18.03 -6.15 4.87
N ALA A 25 -17.96 -6.87 6.00
CA ALA A 25 -19.11 -7.53 6.61
C ALA A 25 -20.19 -6.55 7.05
N LEU A 26 -19.80 -5.42 7.66
CA LEU A 26 -20.75 -4.38 8.10
C LEU A 26 -21.38 -3.63 6.93
N GLY A 27 -20.75 -3.63 5.77
CA GLY A 27 -21.26 -3.03 4.53
C GLY A 27 -22.16 -3.95 3.71
N CYS A 28 -22.24 -5.26 4.05
CA CYS A 28 -23.07 -6.17 3.26
C CYS A 28 -24.58 -5.93 3.54
N MET A 29 -25.39 -6.12 2.50
CA MET A 29 -26.85 -5.88 2.58
C MET A 29 -27.53 -6.74 3.66
N ASP A 30 -27.10 -8.01 3.81
CA ASP A 30 -27.68 -8.92 4.82
C ASP A 30 -27.47 -8.40 6.25
N PHE A 31 -26.33 -7.72 6.51
CA PHE A 31 -26.09 -7.10 7.80
C PHE A 31 -26.98 -5.87 8.02
N VAL A 32 -27.10 -5.04 6.98
CA VAL A 32 -27.94 -3.82 7.04
C VAL A 32 -29.41 -4.16 7.21
N GLU A 33 -29.87 -5.28 6.62
CA GLU A 33 -31.25 -5.75 6.69
C GLU A 33 -31.53 -6.70 7.88
N GLU A 34 -30.53 -6.89 8.77
CA GLU A 34 -30.62 -7.82 9.92
C GLU A 34 -30.91 -9.28 9.55
N LEU A 35 -30.53 -9.68 8.32
CA LEU A 35 -30.74 -11.03 7.76
C LEU A 35 -29.51 -11.94 7.91
N MET A 36 -28.55 -11.56 8.75
CA MET A 36 -27.28 -12.29 8.92
C MET A 36 -27.46 -13.73 9.35
N THR A 37 -26.88 -14.63 8.60
CA THR A 37 -26.78 -16.05 8.92
C THR A 37 -25.33 -16.50 8.92
N THR A 38 -25.02 -17.69 9.42
CA THR A 38 -23.67 -18.28 9.33
C THR A 38 -23.19 -18.45 7.89
N LYS A 39 -24.10 -18.51 6.91
CA LYS A 39 -23.81 -18.60 5.48
C LYS A 39 -23.49 -17.23 4.86
N THR A 40 -23.97 -16.14 5.43
CA THR A 40 -23.72 -14.79 4.93
C THR A 40 -22.23 -14.50 4.84
N LEU A 41 -21.47 -14.78 5.92
CA LEU A 41 -20.04 -14.58 5.95
C LEU A 41 -19.27 -15.50 4.97
N SER A 42 -19.75 -16.73 4.74
CA SER A 42 -19.13 -17.66 3.77
C SER A 42 -19.44 -17.33 2.32
N ASN A 43 -20.51 -16.58 2.07
CA ASN A 43 -20.94 -16.15 0.74
C ASN A 43 -20.50 -14.73 0.39
N MET A 44 -19.83 -14.03 1.32
CA MET A 44 -19.27 -12.72 1.01
C MET A 44 -18.20 -12.87 -0.06
N GLU A 45 -18.44 -12.26 -1.22
CA GLU A 45 -17.41 -12.12 -2.25
C GLU A 45 -16.33 -11.16 -1.74
N TYR A 46 -15.11 -11.67 -1.60
CA TYR A 46 -13.96 -10.81 -1.35
C TYR A 46 -13.70 -9.98 -2.61
N SER A 47 -14.01 -8.70 -2.54
CA SER A 47 -13.63 -7.76 -3.59
C SER A 47 -12.15 -7.41 -3.41
N PRO A 48 -11.27 -7.77 -4.35
CA PRO A 48 -9.87 -7.41 -4.26
C PRO A 48 -9.73 -5.89 -4.18
N ARG A 49 -8.87 -5.43 -3.29
CA ARG A 49 -8.57 -4.00 -3.15
C ARG A 49 -7.63 -3.60 -4.24
N GLU A 50 -8.10 -2.79 -5.16
CA GLU A 50 -7.37 -2.38 -6.34
C GLU A 50 -6.92 -0.93 -6.25
N ILE A 51 -5.70 -0.69 -6.70
CA ILE A 51 -5.13 0.63 -6.96
C ILE A 51 -4.91 0.75 -8.45
N GLU A 52 -5.64 1.64 -9.08
CA GLU A 52 -5.51 1.92 -10.51
C GLU A 52 -4.44 2.99 -10.74
N VAL A 53 -3.48 2.71 -11.61
CA VAL A 53 -2.44 3.67 -11.98
C VAL A 53 -2.95 4.56 -13.10
N LEU A 54 -3.27 5.81 -12.78
CA LEU A 54 -3.69 6.82 -13.77
C LEU A 54 -2.48 7.41 -14.51
N SER A 55 -1.38 7.61 -13.79
CA SER A 55 -0.09 8.04 -14.32
C SER A 55 1.03 7.42 -13.48
N PRO A 56 2.05 6.78 -14.08
CA PRO A 56 3.08 6.05 -13.35
C PRO A 56 4.16 6.94 -12.69
N GLY A 57 4.20 8.23 -13.01
CA GLY A 57 5.34 9.08 -12.64
C GLY A 57 6.57 8.83 -13.55
N ILE A 58 7.77 9.22 -13.08
CA ILE A 58 9.02 9.01 -13.85
C ILE A 58 9.54 7.60 -13.65
N ASP A 59 9.67 7.18 -12.39
CA ASP A 59 10.13 5.84 -12.02
C ASP A 59 9.47 5.44 -10.70
N THR A 60 8.56 4.50 -10.79
CA THR A 60 7.83 3.95 -9.64
C THR A 60 7.93 2.44 -9.69
N SER A 61 8.49 1.85 -8.66
CA SER A 61 8.68 0.40 -8.57
C SER A 61 8.16 -0.16 -7.27
N LEU A 62 7.69 -1.40 -7.30
CA LEU A 62 7.28 -2.11 -6.11
C LEU A 62 8.52 -2.68 -5.43
N GLN A 63 8.66 -2.41 -4.14
CA GLN A 63 9.77 -2.89 -3.32
C GLN A 63 9.25 -3.53 -2.03
N SER A 64 10.03 -4.46 -1.48
CA SER A 64 9.81 -5.07 -0.16
C SER A 64 11.14 -5.20 0.58
N PHE A 65 11.13 -4.96 1.88
CA PHE A 65 12.31 -5.14 2.72
C PHE A 65 12.48 -6.62 3.10
N PRO A 66 13.70 -7.18 3.17
CA PRO A 66 15.00 -6.58 2.84
C PRO A 66 15.42 -6.77 1.37
N GLY A 67 14.51 -7.11 0.46
CA GLY A 67 14.84 -7.55 -0.89
C GLY A 67 15.22 -9.03 -0.97
N ARG A 68 15.85 -9.46 -2.07
CA ARG A 68 16.28 -10.84 -2.32
C ARG A 68 17.59 -11.12 -1.62
N GLN A 69 17.58 -12.02 -0.68
CA GLN A 69 18.79 -12.41 0.04
C GLN A 69 19.39 -13.70 -0.50
N GLY A 70 20.72 -13.78 -0.49
CA GLY A 70 21.46 -15.03 -0.79
C GLY A 70 21.79 -15.27 -2.29
N TYR A 71 21.40 -14.40 -3.21
CA TYR A 71 21.59 -14.62 -4.65
C TYR A 71 22.69 -13.76 -5.29
N TRP A 72 23.39 -12.94 -4.50
CA TRP A 72 24.44 -12.07 -4.99
C TRP A 72 25.55 -12.82 -5.70
N GLY A 73 25.93 -13.99 -5.18
CA GLY A 73 26.99 -14.83 -5.76
C GLY A 73 26.69 -15.38 -7.15
N VAL A 74 25.43 -15.39 -7.58
CA VAL A 74 24.99 -15.77 -8.94
C VAL A 74 24.57 -14.58 -9.79
N GLY A 75 24.89 -13.36 -9.34
CA GLY A 75 24.67 -12.14 -10.11
C GLY A 75 23.27 -11.54 -9.99
N VAL A 76 22.44 -12.02 -9.07
CA VAL A 76 21.11 -11.43 -8.81
C VAL A 76 21.21 -10.48 -7.63
N PRO A 77 21.04 -9.16 -7.83
CA PRO A 77 21.11 -8.19 -6.74
C PRO A 77 19.88 -8.31 -5.82
N PRO A 78 20.00 -7.88 -4.55
CA PRO A 78 18.91 -7.98 -3.59
C PRO A 78 17.70 -7.13 -3.98
N SER A 79 17.89 -6.02 -4.70
CA SER A 79 16.85 -4.99 -4.85
C SER A 79 16.37 -4.51 -3.47
N GLY A 80 15.09 -4.24 -3.31
CA GLY A 80 14.55 -3.70 -2.07
C GLY A 80 14.64 -2.18 -2.03
N PRO A 81 14.06 -1.55 -0.99
CA PRO A 81 14.06 -0.10 -0.87
C PRO A 81 15.48 0.44 -0.67
N MET A 82 15.82 1.49 -1.40
CA MET A 82 17.15 2.13 -1.28
C MET A 82 17.35 2.82 0.07
N ASP A 83 16.31 3.49 0.58
CA ASP A 83 16.24 4.02 1.95
C ASP A 83 15.33 3.10 2.77
N ASP A 84 15.93 2.03 3.30
CA ASP A 84 15.21 1.01 4.06
C ASP A 84 14.64 1.55 5.37
N LEU A 85 15.25 2.60 5.93
CA LEU A 85 14.76 3.23 7.15
C LEU A 85 13.43 3.94 6.91
N SER A 86 13.35 4.80 5.89
CA SER A 86 12.10 5.50 5.54
C SER A 86 11.00 4.53 5.14
N PHE A 87 11.34 3.46 4.42
CA PHE A 87 10.39 2.43 4.01
C PHE A 87 9.80 1.67 5.22
N ARG A 88 10.67 1.16 6.10
CA ARG A 88 10.26 0.44 7.31
C ARG A 88 9.49 1.33 8.28
N PHE A 89 9.91 2.60 8.41
CA PHE A 89 9.20 3.57 9.23
C PHE A 89 7.76 3.77 8.75
N GLY A 90 7.54 3.88 7.44
CA GLY A 90 6.19 3.99 6.88
C GLY A 90 5.32 2.74 7.14
N ASN A 91 5.89 1.55 7.00
CA ASN A 91 5.19 0.30 7.37
C ASN A 91 4.85 0.28 8.86
N GLN A 92 5.77 0.69 9.71
CA GLN A 92 5.54 0.76 11.16
C GLN A 92 4.42 1.74 11.53
N LEU A 93 4.35 2.91 10.88
CA LEU A 93 3.28 3.90 11.09
C LEU A 93 1.87 3.36 10.76
N LEU A 94 1.80 2.43 9.80
CA LEU A 94 0.54 1.77 9.42
C LEU A 94 0.24 0.50 10.22
N GLY A 95 1.18 0.03 11.06
CA GLY A 95 1.08 -1.24 11.76
C GLY A 95 1.30 -2.46 10.85
N ASN A 96 1.89 -2.27 9.68
CA ASN A 96 2.26 -3.35 8.77
C ASN A 96 3.48 -4.14 9.28
N PRO A 97 3.65 -5.41 8.84
CA PRO A 97 4.95 -6.05 8.86
C PRO A 97 6.00 -5.21 8.14
N LEU A 98 7.25 -5.18 8.62
CA LEU A 98 8.31 -4.34 8.03
C LEU A 98 8.65 -4.73 6.59
N GLU A 99 8.34 -5.98 6.22
CA GLU A 99 8.54 -6.60 4.91
C GLU A 99 7.39 -6.30 3.93
N ALA A 100 6.28 -5.74 4.42
CA ALA A 100 5.12 -5.46 3.57
C ALA A 100 5.52 -4.61 2.37
N ALA A 101 5.13 -5.05 1.18
CA ALA A 101 5.52 -4.37 -0.05
C ALA A 101 4.83 -3.01 -0.20
N GLY A 102 5.55 -2.07 -0.79
CA GLY A 102 5.10 -0.71 -1.08
C GLY A 102 5.74 -0.17 -2.34
N LEU A 103 5.43 1.06 -2.70
CA LEU A 103 6.01 1.71 -3.88
C LEU A 103 7.19 2.58 -3.49
N GLU A 104 8.33 2.34 -4.14
CA GLU A 104 9.46 3.28 -4.19
C GLU A 104 9.27 4.20 -5.39
N ILE A 105 9.39 5.49 -5.18
CA ILE A 105 9.12 6.54 -6.15
C ILE A 105 10.36 7.41 -6.28
N ILE A 106 10.82 7.61 -7.51
CA ILE A 106 12.03 8.39 -7.82
C ILE A 106 11.65 9.67 -8.56
N VAL A 107 12.06 10.82 -8.02
CA VAL A 107 11.92 12.16 -8.59
C VAL A 107 10.49 12.66 -8.69
N SER A 108 9.60 11.99 -9.40
CA SER A 108 8.21 12.40 -9.60
C SER A 108 7.29 11.20 -9.52
N GLY A 109 6.31 11.29 -8.66
CA GLY A 109 5.43 10.19 -8.31
C GLY A 109 4.24 9.99 -9.24
N PRO A 110 3.50 8.91 -8.98
CA PRO A 110 2.32 8.52 -9.73
C PRO A 110 1.08 9.32 -9.31
N SER A 111 0.05 9.23 -10.14
CA SER A 111 -1.34 9.50 -9.79
C SER A 111 -2.08 8.17 -9.74
N LEU A 112 -2.68 7.87 -8.59
CA LEU A 112 -3.27 6.58 -8.26
C LEU A 112 -4.72 6.74 -7.83
N LYS A 113 -5.63 5.97 -8.43
CA LYS A 113 -7.02 5.92 -8.00
C LYS A 113 -7.28 4.69 -7.16
N PHE A 114 -7.79 4.89 -5.96
CA PHE A 114 -8.11 3.80 -5.04
C PHE A 114 -9.54 3.31 -5.26
N ARG A 115 -9.69 2.02 -5.54
CA ARG A 115 -11.01 1.39 -5.75
C ARG A 115 -11.65 0.93 -4.45
N SER A 116 -10.88 0.91 -3.36
CA SER A 116 -11.33 0.54 -2.01
C SER A 116 -10.79 1.50 -0.98
N SER A 117 -11.49 1.64 0.14
CA SER A 117 -11.00 2.46 1.26
C SER A 117 -9.81 1.79 1.93
N THR A 118 -8.81 2.59 2.29
CA THR A 118 -7.59 2.13 2.98
C THR A 118 -6.95 3.29 3.74
N ARG A 119 -5.86 3.00 4.47
CA ARG A 119 -4.96 4.00 5.00
C ARG A 119 -3.64 3.94 4.28
N ALA A 120 -3.02 5.09 4.10
CA ALA A 120 -1.73 5.19 3.46
C ALA A 120 -0.82 6.18 4.19
N VAL A 121 0.46 6.10 3.92
CA VAL A 121 1.46 7.08 4.36
C VAL A 121 2.51 7.25 3.27
N VAL A 122 3.01 8.47 3.13
CA VAL A 122 4.18 8.75 2.28
C VAL A 122 5.35 9.13 3.18
N THR A 123 6.50 8.49 2.96
CA THR A 123 7.73 8.71 3.73
C THR A 123 8.93 8.98 2.82
N GLY A 124 10.11 9.32 3.38
CA GLY A 124 11.34 9.57 2.62
C GLY A 124 11.49 11.02 2.17
N ALA A 125 11.96 11.23 0.94
CA ALA A 125 12.22 12.55 0.37
C ALA A 125 10.99 13.46 0.38
N GLN A 126 11.21 14.74 0.63
CA GLN A 126 10.13 15.73 0.72
C GLN A 126 9.39 15.86 -0.63
N VAL A 127 8.07 15.74 -0.58
CA VAL A 127 7.21 15.75 -1.76
C VAL A 127 5.85 16.35 -1.43
N LYS A 128 5.23 17.01 -2.42
CA LYS A 128 3.84 17.47 -2.31
C LYS A 128 2.90 16.29 -2.58
N ILE A 129 1.94 16.08 -1.68
CA ILE A 129 0.96 14.99 -1.77
C ILE A 129 -0.43 15.62 -1.82
N LEU A 130 -1.25 15.19 -2.78
CA LEU A 130 -2.63 15.64 -2.95
C LEU A 130 -3.57 14.44 -2.95
N LEU A 131 -4.62 14.52 -2.16
CA LEU A 131 -5.75 13.60 -2.17
C LEU A 131 -7.00 14.37 -2.65
N ASP A 132 -7.49 14.09 -3.86
CA ASP A 132 -8.54 14.86 -4.54
C ASP A 132 -8.27 16.38 -4.46
N ASP A 133 -7.05 16.80 -4.85
CA ASP A 133 -6.57 18.20 -4.83
C ASP A 133 -6.36 18.83 -3.44
N GLN A 134 -6.67 18.12 -2.35
CA GLN A 134 -6.37 18.57 -1.00
C GLN A 134 -4.99 18.08 -0.56
N SER A 135 -4.18 19.00 0.01
CA SER A 135 -2.86 18.63 0.51
C SER A 135 -2.96 17.76 1.76
N VAL A 136 -2.24 16.64 1.76
CA VAL A 136 -2.06 15.78 2.92
C VAL A 136 -0.62 15.84 3.43
N GLU A 137 -0.46 15.59 4.74
CA GLU A 137 0.84 15.70 5.41
C GLU A 137 1.69 14.44 5.17
N GLN A 138 2.98 14.64 4.93
CA GLN A 138 3.96 13.56 4.80
C GLN A 138 4.32 13.01 6.19
N HIS A 139 4.65 11.72 6.27
CA HIS A 139 4.99 10.98 7.52
C HIS A 139 3.83 10.83 8.51
N VAL A 140 2.62 11.21 8.12
CA VAL A 140 1.40 11.03 8.90
C VAL A 140 0.46 10.11 8.14
N PRO A 141 -0.02 9.00 8.72
CA PRO A 141 -1.02 8.16 8.09
C PRO A 141 -2.32 8.92 7.82
N PHE A 142 -2.87 8.78 6.63
CA PHE A 142 -4.12 9.40 6.21
C PHE A 142 -5.08 8.36 5.62
N ALA A 143 -6.37 8.60 5.79
CA ALA A 143 -7.40 7.74 5.22
C ALA A 143 -7.68 8.10 3.76
N ILE A 144 -7.84 7.10 2.93
CA ILE A 144 -8.27 7.21 1.54
C ILE A 144 -9.60 6.47 1.40
N ARG A 145 -10.61 7.12 0.84
CA ARG A 145 -11.91 6.51 0.55
C ARG A 145 -11.93 5.92 -0.85
N SER A 146 -12.79 4.93 -1.05
CA SER A 146 -13.04 4.39 -2.39
C SER A 146 -13.40 5.51 -3.38
N GLY A 147 -12.79 5.47 -4.56
CA GLY A 147 -12.96 6.44 -5.63
C GLY A 147 -12.00 7.64 -5.60
N GLN A 148 -11.31 7.90 -4.49
CA GLN A 148 -10.38 9.02 -4.38
C GLN A 148 -9.10 8.81 -5.17
N THR A 149 -8.49 9.91 -5.59
CA THR A 149 -7.24 9.95 -6.34
C THR A 149 -6.12 10.56 -5.50
N LEU A 150 -5.04 9.80 -5.31
CA LEU A 150 -3.82 10.26 -4.68
C LEU A 150 -2.81 10.65 -5.76
N SER A 151 -2.33 11.89 -5.71
CA SER A 151 -1.29 12.39 -6.61
C SER A 151 -0.04 12.73 -5.82
N ILE A 152 1.08 12.12 -6.20
CA ILE A 152 2.39 12.35 -5.59
C ILE A 152 3.21 13.19 -6.57
N GLY A 153 3.60 14.37 -6.14
CA GLY A 153 4.28 15.34 -6.97
C GLY A 153 5.78 15.04 -7.15
N LYS A 154 6.51 16.09 -7.50
CA LYS A 154 7.96 16.04 -7.63
C LYS A 154 8.62 16.21 -6.26
N THR A 155 9.69 15.43 -6.00
CA THR A 155 10.52 15.60 -4.81
C THR A 155 11.25 16.96 -4.83
N THR A 156 11.29 17.63 -3.70
CA THR A 156 11.95 18.95 -3.55
C THR A 156 13.25 18.88 -2.75
N ASN A 157 13.34 17.90 -1.84
CA ASN A 157 14.53 17.64 -1.04
C ASN A 157 14.70 16.13 -0.90
N GLY A 158 15.77 15.59 -1.47
CA GLY A 158 16.00 14.16 -1.62
C GLY A 158 15.50 13.62 -2.97
N LEU A 159 15.69 12.33 -3.20
CA LEU A 159 15.46 11.71 -4.49
C LEU A 159 14.32 10.68 -4.46
N ARG A 160 14.16 9.95 -3.34
CA ARG A 160 13.22 8.84 -3.21
C ARG A 160 12.21 9.08 -2.10
N CYS A 161 10.97 8.84 -2.40
CA CYS A 161 9.92 8.70 -1.40
C CYS A 161 9.19 7.37 -1.57
N TYR A 162 8.45 6.98 -0.55
CA TYR A 162 7.79 5.68 -0.45
C TYR A 162 6.33 5.87 -0.15
N LEU A 163 5.46 5.22 -0.93
CA LEU A 163 4.04 5.09 -0.61
C LEU A 163 3.80 3.71 -0.03
N LEU A 164 3.38 3.66 1.23
CA LEU A 164 2.95 2.46 1.91
C LEU A 164 1.43 2.51 2.12
N VAL A 165 0.78 1.37 1.96
CA VAL A 165 -0.66 1.22 2.23
C VAL A 165 -0.88 0.18 3.32
N GLU A 166 -1.96 0.31 4.04
CA GLU A 166 -2.32 -0.62 5.11
C GLU A 166 -2.53 -2.03 4.55
N GLY A 167 -1.85 -3.02 5.15
CA GLY A 167 -1.80 -4.40 4.68
C GLY A 167 -0.73 -4.65 3.60
N GLY A 168 -0.08 -3.61 3.06
CA GLY A 168 0.89 -3.71 1.98
C GLY A 168 0.25 -3.85 0.59
N ILE A 169 1.09 -3.99 -0.43
CA ILE A 169 0.67 -4.23 -1.82
C ILE A 169 0.96 -5.69 -2.16
N GLU A 170 -0.07 -6.41 -2.60
CA GLU A 170 0.09 -7.80 -3.02
C GLU A 170 0.87 -7.87 -4.32
N ALA A 171 1.91 -8.70 -4.35
CA ALA A 171 2.71 -8.94 -5.55
C ALA A 171 3.32 -10.33 -5.54
N THR A 172 3.59 -10.84 -6.74
CA THR A 172 4.22 -12.16 -6.90
C THR A 172 5.63 -12.14 -6.35
N GLN A 173 5.94 -13.10 -5.48
CA GLN A 173 7.30 -13.28 -4.99
C GLN A 173 8.15 -14.03 -6.03
N TYR A 174 9.35 -13.54 -6.23
CA TYR A 174 10.39 -14.21 -7.00
C TYR A 174 11.69 -14.29 -6.19
N LEU A 175 12.20 -15.49 -6.00
CA LEU A 175 13.37 -15.75 -5.16
C LEU A 175 13.22 -15.18 -3.72
N GLY A 176 12.03 -15.34 -3.13
CA GLY A 176 11.73 -14.92 -1.76
C GLY A 176 11.50 -13.43 -1.55
N SER A 177 11.33 -12.63 -2.61
CA SER A 177 11.04 -11.20 -2.53
C SER A 177 10.10 -10.75 -3.63
N SER A 178 9.21 -9.80 -3.31
CA SER A 178 8.38 -9.11 -4.29
C SER A 178 9.04 -7.88 -4.92
N SER A 179 10.27 -7.55 -4.52
CA SER A 179 10.97 -6.38 -5.05
C SER A 179 11.23 -6.47 -6.55
N THR A 180 10.97 -5.37 -7.24
CA THR A 180 11.25 -5.22 -8.68
C THR A 180 12.75 -5.17 -8.94
N PHE A 181 13.19 -5.90 -9.96
CA PHE A 181 14.50 -5.76 -10.57
C PHE A 181 14.33 -5.47 -12.06
N SER A 182 14.28 -4.20 -12.40
CA SER A 182 13.90 -3.72 -13.74
C SER A 182 14.84 -4.18 -14.84
N LEU A 183 16.16 -4.30 -14.56
CA LEU A 183 17.16 -4.72 -15.55
C LEU A 183 16.94 -6.15 -16.06
N ALA A 184 16.42 -7.03 -15.20
CA ALA A 184 16.16 -8.42 -15.57
C ALA A 184 14.67 -8.72 -15.77
N GLY A 185 13.79 -7.75 -15.54
CA GLY A 185 12.35 -7.85 -15.78
C GLY A 185 11.63 -8.85 -14.86
N PHE A 186 12.00 -8.93 -13.59
CA PHE A 186 11.32 -9.80 -12.61
C PHE A 186 11.04 -9.13 -11.28
N GLY A 187 10.15 -9.75 -10.48
CA GLY A 187 9.61 -9.19 -9.26
C GLY A 187 8.54 -8.12 -9.56
N GLY A 188 8.06 -7.44 -8.53
CA GLY A 188 7.03 -6.43 -8.67
C GLY A 188 5.73 -6.95 -9.29
N LEU A 189 5.09 -6.12 -10.06
CA LEU A 189 3.95 -6.48 -10.90
C LEU A 189 4.45 -6.82 -12.30
N SER A 190 4.79 -8.10 -12.56
CA SER A 190 5.30 -8.60 -13.85
C SER A 190 6.63 -7.96 -14.28
N GLY A 191 7.53 -7.68 -13.35
CA GLY A 191 8.86 -7.13 -13.64
C GLY A 191 8.91 -5.61 -13.84
N LYS A 192 7.82 -4.95 -13.50
CA LYS A 192 7.66 -3.49 -13.59
C LYS A 192 7.34 -2.90 -12.23
#